data_949a84f762a5396c4033b9c3f609f255
#
_entry.id   949a84f762a5396c4033b9c3f609f255
#
_cell.length_a   1.000
_cell.length_b   1.000
_cell.length_c   1.000
_cell.angle_alpha   90.00
_cell.angle_beta   90.00
_cell.angle_gamma   90.00
#
_symmetry.space_group_name_H-M   'P 1'
#
loop_
_entity.id
_entity.type
_entity.pdbx_description
1 polymer ?
#
loop_
_entity_poly.entity_id
_entity_poly.type
_entity_poly.pdbx_seq_one_letter_code
_entity_poly.pdbx_strand_id
1 'polypeptide(L)'
;MSDEAGLQRSAKAADLAAEAIRRLIEDGALAPGQRLIEAELLERVPVARGALREAFVKLAAAGLVELRHQRGACVRRLSRAALAEMFELREGLEGYAAGLAARR
;
A
#
# COMPACT_ATOMS: atom_id res chain seq x y z
N MET A 1 22.30 -14.34 -18.15
CA MET A 1 21.32 -14.05 -19.16
C MET A 1 20.47 -12.87 -18.81
N SER A 2 19.99 -12.22 -19.81
CA SER A 2 19.20 -11.01 -19.67
C SER A 2 17.91 -11.21 -18.85
N ASP A 3 17.34 -12.40 -18.89
CA ASP A 3 16.06 -12.68 -18.21
C ASP A 3 16.16 -12.56 -16.71
N GLU A 4 17.23 -13.08 -16.11
CA GLU A 4 17.40 -13.01 -14.67
C GLU A 4 17.61 -11.57 -14.22
N ALA A 5 18.47 -10.84 -14.90
CA ALA A 5 18.70 -9.43 -14.59
C ALA A 5 17.45 -8.59 -14.83
N GLY A 6 16.70 -8.91 -15.90
CA GLY A 6 15.44 -8.23 -16.19
C GLY A 6 14.38 -8.48 -15.12
N LEU A 7 14.27 -9.72 -14.63
CA LEU A 7 13.35 -10.05 -13.56
C LEU A 7 13.71 -9.37 -12.25
N GLN A 8 15.00 -9.27 -11.94
CA GLN A 8 15.45 -8.56 -10.75
C GLN A 8 15.14 -7.08 -10.81
N ARG A 9 15.36 -6.46 -11.98
CA ARG A 9 15.04 -5.05 -12.16
C ARG A 9 13.54 -4.80 -12.08
N SER A 10 12.74 -5.70 -12.64
CA SER A 10 11.29 -5.60 -12.60
C SER A 10 10.77 -5.74 -11.17
N ALA A 11 11.30 -6.69 -10.41
CA ALA A 11 10.93 -6.88 -9.01
C ALA A 11 11.29 -5.66 -8.17
N LYS A 12 12.48 -5.09 -8.42
CA LYS A 12 12.92 -3.89 -7.71
C LYS A 12 12.04 -2.71 -8.06
N ALA A 13 11.70 -2.55 -9.33
CA ALA A 13 10.82 -1.47 -9.78
C ALA A 13 9.43 -1.62 -9.14
N ALA A 14 8.92 -2.85 -9.05
CA ALA A 14 7.64 -3.11 -8.40
C ALA A 14 7.67 -2.75 -6.91
N ASP A 15 8.76 -3.08 -6.22
CA ASP A 15 8.93 -2.72 -4.82
C ASP A 15 8.98 -1.22 -4.62
N LEU A 16 9.70 -0.51 -5.49
CA LEU A 16 9.78 0.95 -5.43
C LEU A 16 8.41 1.58 -5.70
N ALA A 17 7.69 1.05 -6.68
CA ALA A 17 6.36 1.53 -6.99
C ALA A 17 5.39 1.30 -5.84
N ALA A 18 5.43 0.12 -5.24
CA ALA A 18 4.58 -0.20 -4.10
C ALA A 18 4.85 0.75 -2.94
N GLU A 19 6.12 1.02 -2.65
CA GLU A 19 6.50 1.94 -1.58
C GLU A 19 6.03 3.37 -1.87
N ALA A 20 6.18 3.82 -3.11
CA ALA A 20 5.73 5.16 -3.50
C ALA A 20 4.22 5.29 -3.36
N ILE A 21 3.47 4.30 -3.80
CA ILE A 21 2.01 4.31 -3.69
C ILE A 21 1.59 4.25 -2.22
N ARG A 22 2.26 3.44 -1.43
CA ARG A 22 1.98 3.35 0.01
C ARG A 22 2.10 4.72 0.67
N ARG A 23 3.14 5.46 0.33
CA ARG A 23 3.33 6.82 0.85
C ARG A 23 2.22 7.76 0.41
N LEU A 24 1.79 7.66 -0.84
CA LEU A 24 0.68 8.48 -1.33
C LEU A 24 -0.61 8.20 -0.56
N ILE A 25 -0.84 6.93 -0.21
CA ILE A 25 -2.00 6.55 0.60
C ILE A 25 -1.85 7.10 2.02
N GLU A 26 -0.69 6.94 2.63
CA GLU A 26 -0.44 7.42 3.99
C GLU A 26 -0.54 8.93 4.10
N ASP A 27 -0.08 9.63 3.07
CA ASP A 27 -0.11 11.09 3.06
C ASP A 27 -1.48 11.65 2.70
N GLY A 28 -2.41 10.80 2.32
CA GLY A 28 -3.75 11.23 1.95
C GLY A 28 -3.88 11.71 0.51
N ALA A 29 -2.81 11.66 -0.27
CA ALA A 29 -2.87 12.02 -1.69
C ALA A 29 -3.75 11.05 -2.47
N LEU A 30 -3.79 9.79 -2.03
CA LEU A 30 -4.73 8.80 -2.53
C LEU A 30 -5.69 8.47 -1.40
N ALA A 31 -6.95 8.84 -1.57
CA ALA A 31 -7.95 8.70 -0.52
C ALA A 31 -8.49 7.27 -0.41
N PRO A 32 -9.00 6.86 0.75
CA PRO A 32 -9.66 5.56 0.89
C PRO A 32 -10.81 5.43 -0.12
N GLY A 33 -10.86 4.31 -0.81
CA GLY A 33 -11.85 4.03 -1.82
C GLY A 33 -11.54 4.61 -3.18
N GLN A 34 -10.51 5.41 -3.29
CA GLN A 34 -10.13 6.02 -4.56
C GLN A 34 -9.64 4.97 -5.54
N ARG A 35 -10.10 5.07 -6.79
CA ARG A 35 -9.65 4.19 -7.85
C ARG A 35 -8.22 4.55 -8.25
N LEU A 36 -7.39 3.54 -8.41
CA LEU A 36 -6.02 3.70 -8.86
C LEU A 36 -5.98 3.59 -10.37
N ILE A 37 -5.68 4.69 -11.02
CA ILE A 37 -5.65 4.77 -12.49
C ILE A 37 -4.20 4.68 -12.94
N GLU A 38 -3.89 3.63 -13.70
CA GLU A 38 -2.51 3.35 -14.11
C GLU A 38 -1.84 4.54 -14.79
N ALA A 39 -2.53 5.17 -15.73
CA ALA A 39 -1.98 6.29 -16.46
C ALA A 39 -1.59 7.45 -15.55
N GLU A 40 -2.42 7.75 -14.58
CA GLU A 40 -2.15 8.82 -13.63
C GLU A 40 -0.99 8.48 -12.70
N LEU A 41 -0.94 7.23 -12.25
CA LEU A 41 0.12 6.78 -11.37
C LEU A 41 1.45 6.70 -12.08
N LEU A 42 1.46 6.34 -13.35
CA LEU A 42 2.70 6.28 -14.12
C LEU A 42 3.33 7.66 -14.31
N GLU A 43 2.55 8.73 -14.22
CA GLU A 43 3.07 10.09 -14.23
C GLU A 43 3.83 10.42 -12.94
N ARG A 44 3.40 9.84 -11.84
CA ARG A 44 4.04 10.08 -10.53
C ARG A 44 5.08 9.04 -10.19
N VAL A 45 4.88 7.83 -10.67
CA VAL A 45 5.75 6.69 -10.36
C VAL A 45 6.28 6.17 -11.68
N PRO A 46 7.48 6.61 -12.10
CA PRO A 46 8.01 6.30 -13.42
C PRO A 46 8.57 4.88 -13.50
N VAL A 47 7.69 3.92 -13.64
CA VAL A 47 8.05 2.51 -13.83
C VAL A 47 7.27 1.93 -15.00
N ALA A 48 7.63 0.75 -15.45
CA ALA A 48 6.89 0.07 -16.50
C ALA A 48 5.51 -0.37 -15.96
N ARG A 49 4.53 -0.47 -16.87
CA ARG A 49 3.18 -0.88 -16.49
C ARG A 49 3.14 -2.21 -15.76
N GLY A 50 3.97 -3.16 -16.20
CA GLY A 50 4.04 -4.46 -15.56
C GLY A 50 4.50 -4.36 -14.11
N ALA A 51 5.48 -3.49 -13.85
CA ALA A 51 5.96 -3.26 -12.49
C ALA A 51 4.89 -2.59 -11.63
N LEU A 52 4.13 -1.66 -12.21
CA LEU A 52 3.04 -0.99 -11.51
C LEU A 52 1.95 -1.98 -11.13
N ARG A 53 1.56 -2.86 -12.06
CA ARG A 53 0.55 -3.88 -11.79
C ARG A 53 1.01 -4.87 -10.73
N GLU A 54 2.28 -5.23 -10.76
CA GLU A 54 2.86 -6.08 -9.73
C GLU A 54 2.86 -5.37 -8.38
N ALA A 55 3.12 -4.06 -8.37
CA ALA A 55 3.03 -3.26 -7.15
C ALA A 55 1.61 -3.30 -6.57
N PHE A 56 0.59 -3.25 -7.41
CA PHE A 56 -0.79 -3.37 -6.95
C PHE A 56 -1.04 -4.71 -6.27
N VAL A 57 -0.49 -5.79 -6.81
CA VAL A 57 -0.62 -7.11 -6.20
C VAL A 57 0.06 -7.14 -4.83
N LYS A 58 1.24 -6.55 -4.72
CA LYS A 58 1.96 -6.46 -3.44
C LYS A 58 1.17 -5.64 -2.42
N LEU A 59 0.60 -4.53 -2.85
CA LEU A 59 -0.21 -3.67 -1.97
C LEU A 59 -1.50 -4.35 -1.56
N ALA A 60 -2.10 -5.15 -2.44
CA ALA A 60 -3.27 -5.92 -2.11
C ALA A 60 -2.96 -6.98 -1.06
N ALA A 61 -1.82 -7.64 -1.20
CA ALA A 61 -1.36 -8.62 -0.21
C ALA A 61 -1.11 -7.97 1.15
N ALA A 62 -0.69 -6.70 1.15
CA ALA A 62 -0.48 -5.94 2.38
C ALA A 62 -1.78 -5.33 2.94
N GLY A 63 -2.88 -5.46 2.22
CA GLY A 63 -4.18 -4.97 2.68
C GLY A 63 -4.44 -3.50 2.43
N LEU A 64 -3.60 -2.84 1.63
CA LEU A 64 -3.74 -1.40 1.34
C LEU A 64 -4.60 -1.12 0.12
N VAL A 65 -4.72 -2.08 -0.76
CA VAL A 65 -5.41 -1.95 -2.04
C VAL A 65 -6.33 -3.14 -2.24
N GLU A 66 -7.45 -2.93 -2.91
CA GLU A 66 -8.32 -4.01 -3.34
C GLU A 66 -8.23 -4.15 -4.84
N LEU A 67 -8.01 -5.38 -5.30
CA LEU A 67 -8.03 -5.69 -6.72
C LEU A 67 -9.44 -6.16 -7.06
N ARG A 68 -10.09 -5.47 -7.99
CA ARG A 68 -11.45 -5.81 -8.39
C ARG A 68 -11.45 -6.36 -9.80
N HIS A 69 -12.10 -7.49 -9.97
CA HIS A 69 -12.21 -8.12 -11.28
C HIS A 69 -12.79 -7.14 -12.29
N GLN A 70 -12.07 -6.93 -13.38
CA GLN A 70 -12.45 -6.04 -14.47
C GLN A 70 -12.58 -4.55 -14.12
N ARG A 71 -12.31 -4.17 -12.86
CA ARG A 71 -12.41 -2.78 -12.41
C ARG A 71 -11.10 -2.20 -11.94
N GLY A 72 -10.02 -2.99 -12.06
CA GLY A 72 -8.71 -2.55 -11.64
C GLY A 72 -8.53 -2.54 -10.13
N ALA A 73 -7.81 -1.58 -9.63
CA ALA A 73 -7.45 -1.50 -8.22
C ALA A 73 -8.00 -0.23 -7.60
N CYS A 74 -8.31 -0.27 -6.32
CA CYS A 74 -8.67 0.92 -5.56
C CYS A 74 -8.06 0.86 -4.16
N VAL A 75 -7.86 2.03 -3.57
CA VAL A 75 -7.38 2.12 -2.20
C VAL A 75 -8.44 1.50 -1.30
N ARG A 76 -8.01 0.61 -0.43
CA ARG A 76 -8.93 -0.08 0.47
C ARG A 76 -9.64 0.92 1.37
N ARG A 77 -10.95 0.81 1.42
CA ARG A 77 -11.75 1.62 2.33
C ARG A 77 -11.97 0.79 3.59
N LEU A 78 -11.44 1.26 4.69
CA LEU A 78 -11.64 0.62 5.97
C LEU A 78 -12.99 1.07 6.54
N SER A 79 -13.74 0.13 7.10
CA SER A 79 -14.97 0.48 7.80
C SER A 79 -14.60 1.24 9.09
N ARG A 80 -15.57 1.95 9.65
CA ARG A 80 -15.36 2.62 10.94
C ARG A 80 -14.94 1.63 12.01
N ALA A 81 -15.56 0.46 12.00
CA ALA A 81 -15.23 -0.58 12.98
C ALA A 81 -13.79 -1.05 12.81
N ALA A 82 -13.35 -1.27 11.57
CA ALA A 82 -11.98 -1.69 11.30
C ALA A 82 -10.98 -0.63 11.69
N LEU A 83 -11.30 0.64 11.41
CA LEU A 83 -10.45 1.77 11.84
C LEU A 83 -10.35 1.83 13.35
N ALA A 84 -11.47 1.69 14.03
CA ALA A 84 -11.50 1.70 15.49
C ALA A 84 -10.63 0.58 16.06
N GLU A 85 -10.77 -0.62 15.52
CA GLU A 85 -9.95 -1.76 15.94
C GLU A 85 -8.47 -1.50 15.73
N MET A 86 -8.11 -0.92 14.60
CA MET A 86 -6.71 -0.60 14.32
C MET A 86 -6.17 0.43 15.30
N PHE A 87 -6.94 1.46 15.59
CA PHE A 87 -6.53 2.47 16.55
C PHE A 87 -6.45 1.90 17.97
N GLU A 88 -7.40 1.09 18.37
CA GLU A 88 -7.38 0.44 19.67
C GLU A 88 -6.17 -0.46 19.82
N LEU A 89 -5.86 -1.25 18.81
CA LEU A 89 -4.70 -2.12 18.84
C LEU A 89 -3.41 -1.30 18.96
N ARG A 90 -3.31 -0.24 18.17
CA ARG A 90 -2.14 0.61 18.20
C ARG A 90 -1.98 1.31 19.53
N GLU A 91 -3.05 1.89 20.06
CA GLU A 91 -3.06 2.52 21.36
C GLU A 91 -2.77 1.51 22.46
N GLY A 92 -3.30 0.30 22.35
CA GLY A 92 -3.04 -0.77 23.28
C GLY A 92 -1.58 -1.14 23.34
N LEU A 93 -0.93 -1.26 22.21
CA LEU A 93 0.50 -1.56 22.15
C LEU A 93 1.34 -0.41 22.67
N GLU A 94 1.05 0.80 22.25
CA GLU A 94 1.76 2.00 22.71
C GLU A 94 1.46 2.26 24.19
N GLY A 95 0.21 2.16 24.54
CA GLY A 95 -0.22 2.38 25.91
C GLY A 95 0.33 1.35 26.88
N TYR A 96 0.42 0.11 26.46
CA TYR A 96 0.99 -0.94 27.29
C TYR A 96 2.47 -0.66 27.58
N ALA A 97 3.22 -0.32 26.53
CA ALA A 97 4.63 -0.01 26.68
C ALA A 97 4.85 1.23 27.55
N ALA A 98 4.10 2.30 27.26
CA ALA A 98 4.18 3.53 28.04
C ALA A 98 3.69 3.32 29.45
N GLY A 99 2.61 2.56 29.60
CA GLY A 99 2.02 2.27 30.90
C GLY A 99 2.92 1.48 31.81
N LEU A 100 3.66 0.53 31.27
CA LEU A 100 4.62 -0.22 32.06
C LEU A 100 5.72 0.68 32.60
N ALA A 101 6.11 1.67 31.79
CA ALA A 101 7.16 2.60 32.20
C ALA A 101 6.65 3.69 33.13
N ALA A 102 5.46 4.20 32.89
CA ALA A 102 4.97 5.41 33.54
C ALA A 102 3.93 5.15 34.62
N ARG A 103 3.00 4.28 34.38
CA ARG A 103 1.84 4.14 35.24
C ARG A 103 1.97 3.05 36.28
N ARG A 104 2.66 2.04 35.92
CA ARG A 104 2.76 0.92 36.86
C ARG A 104 3.94 1.04 37.77
#